data_111119557ab6634f8309d089a459099a
#
_entry.id   111119557ab6634f8309d089a459099a
#
_cell.length_a   1.000
_cell.length_b   1.000
_cell.length_c   1.000
_cell.angle_alpha   90.00
_cell.angle_beta   90.00
_cell.angle_gamma   90.00
#
_symmetry.space_group_name_H-M   'P 1'
#
loop_
_entity.id
_entity.type
_entity.pdbx_description
1 polymer ?
#
loop_
_entity_poly.entity_id
_entity_poly.type
_entity_poly.pdbx_seq_one_letter_code
_entity_poly.pdbx_strand_id
1 'polypeptide(L)'
;MRILIVDDEPLIRERLLRMCRELAGDRARIDAVADLDMAGDRLQRSLYDGLLLDLNLGGEDGFDLLRQAVAGRYHCVVVSAHHERALQAFEHGVLDFVPKPFTRERLGLALDRLLDAARYRPGLARYIGIWRAKGTSLVELADVLCIRADGDYSEICLLDGRSELHDKSLTALTVVLPPDFVRCHRSCLVNLRHVRSLHTGSGSRYWLVMANGKELPVGRAHVAGLRGELALE
;
A
#
# COMPACT_ATOMS: atom_id res chain seq x y z
N MET A 1 -18.67 0.81 -0.18
CA MET A 1 -17.38 1.13 -0.79
C MET A 1 -17.56 2.06 -1.97
N ARG A 2 -16.61 2.95 -2.29
CA ARG A 2 -16.61 3.75 -3.52
C ARG A 2 -15.38 3.41 -4.36
N ILE A 3 -15.59 3.15 -5.65
CA ILE A 3 -14.53 2.80 -6.60
C ILE A 3 -14.56 3.81 -7.74
N LEU A 4 -13.38 4.30 -8.13
CA LEU A 4 -13.20 5.15 -9.31
C LEU A 4 -12.54 4.34 -10.42
N ILE A 5 -13.12 4.39 -11.61
CA ILE A 5 -12.54 3.87 -12.85
C ILE A 5 -11.94 5.03 -13.62
N VAL A 6 -10.70 4.88 -14.09
CA VAL A 6 -9.99 5.85 -14.92
C VAL A 6 -9.53 5.14 -16.19
N ASP A 7 -10.11 5.49 -17.33
CA ASP A 7 -9.84 4.87 -18.63
C ASP A 7 -10.26 5.84 -19.74
N ASP A 8 -9.37 6.21 -20.65
CA ASP A 8 -9.66 7.19 -21.72
C ASP A 8 -10.52 6.60 -22.85
N GLU A 9 -10.49 5.29 -23.06
CA GLU A 9 -11.27 4.61 -24.09
C GLU A 9 -12.76 4.49 -23.70
N PRO A 10 -13.69 5.21 -24.35
CA PRO A 10 -15.10 5.27 -23.93
C PRO A 10 -15.77 3.89 -23.86
N LEU A 11 -15.51 3.03 -24.86
CA LEU A 11 -16.13 1.69 -24.93
C LEU A 11 -15.60 0.75 -23.82
N ILE A 12 -14.33 0.84 -23.52
CA ILE A 12 -13.72 0.04 -22.44
C ILE A 12 -14.21 0.56 -21.10
N ARG A 13 -14.21 1.87 -20.88
CA ARG A 13 -14.72 2.52 -19.66
C ARG A 13 -16.17 2.16 -19.36
N GLU A 14 -17.05 2.23 -20.38
CA GLU A 14 -18.45 1.83 -20.23
C GLU A 14 -18.59 0.34 -19.91
N ARG A 15 -17.81 -0.51 -20.59
CA ARG A 15 -17.79 -1.96 -20.34
C ARG A 15 -17.34 -2.25 -18.92
N LEU A 16 -16.24 -1.64 -18.46
CA LEU A 16 -15.74 -1.78 -17.08
C LEU A 16 -16.81 -1.33 -16.08
N LEU A 17 -17.39 -0.15 -16.28
CA LEU A 17 -18.43 0.41 -15.40
C LEU A 17 -19.62 -0.54 -15.25
N ARG A 18 -20.15 -1.04 -16.37
CA ARG A 18 -21.27 -1.97 -16.38
C ARG A 18 -20.91 -3.27 -15.67
N MET A 19 -19.78 -3.91 -16.05
CA MET A 19 -19.38 -5.19 -15.47
C MET A 19 -19.07 -5.06 -13.97
N CYS A 20 -18.41 -4.00 -13.56
CA CYS A 20 -18.10 -3.76 -12.15
C CYS A 20 -19.37 -3.53 -11.33
N ARG A 21 -20.37 -2.80 -11.86
CA ARG A 21 -21.66 -2.62 -11.18
C ARG A 21 -22.42 -3.93 -11.02
N GLU A 22 -22.45 -4.75 -12.08
CA GLU A 22 -23.08 -6.08 -12.01
C GLU A 22 -22.38 -7.01 -11.02
N LEU A 23 -21.04 -7.01 -10.99
CA LEU A 23 -20.26 -7.88 -10.11
C LEU A 23 -20.27 -7.41 -8.66
N ALA A 24 -20.20 -6.11 -8.43
CA ALA A 24 -20.20 -5.53 -7.09
C ALA A 24 -21.60 -5.52 -6.45
N GLY A 25 -22.67 -5.33 -7.25
CA GLY A 25 -24.02 -5.10 -6.74
C GLY A 25 -24.04 -3.93 -5.74
N ASP A 26 -24.73 -4.12 -4.63
CA ASP A 26 -24.86 -3.11 -3.56
C ASP A 26 -23.57 -2.94 -2.72
N ARG A 27 -22.53 -3.76 -2.95
CA ARG A 27 -21.28 -3.72 -2.19
C ARG A 27 -20.44 -2.47 -2.48
N ALA A 28 -20.60 -1.86 -3.67
CA ALA A 28 -19.83 -0.66 -4.05
C ALA A 28 -20.63 0.29 -4.95
N ARG A 29 -20.34 1.61 -4.79
CA ARG A 29 -20.71 2.65 -5.76
C ARG A 29 -19.52 2.87 -6.69
N ILE A 30 -19.78 2.93 -7.98
CA ILE A 30 -18.73 2.99 -9.00
C ILE A 30 -18.93 4.22 -9.86
N ASP A 31 -17.96 5.10 -9.84
CA ASP A 31 -17.83 6.28 -10.69
C ASP A 31 -16.78 6.00 -11.78
N ALA A 32 -16.84 6.71 -12.90
CA ALA A 32 -15.87 6.58 -13.97
C ALA A 32 -15.51 7.96 -14.55
N VAL A 33 -14.25 8.14 -14.92
CA VAL A 33 -13.69 9.34 -15.55
C VAL A 33 -12.78 8.97 -16.70
N ALA A 34 -12.50 9.92 -17.59
CA ALA A 34 -11.80 9.68 -18.85
C ALA A 34 -10.30 9.98 -18.78
N ASP A 35 -9.85 10.83 -17.86
CA ASP A 35 -8.50 11.37 -17.86
C ASP A 35 -7.97 11.60 -16.44
N LEU A 36 -6.68 11.95 -16.34
CA LEU A 36 -5.97 12.16 -15.08
C LEU A 36 -6.46 13.40 -14.34
N ASP A 37 -6.80 14.47 -15.04
CA ASP A 37 -7.28 15.72 -14.44
C ASP A 37 -8.62 15.51 -13.73
N MET A 38 -9.57 14.87 -14.42
CA MET A 38 -10.86 14.50 -13.84
C MET A 38 -10.69 13.52 -12.68
N ALA A 39 -9.73 12.59 -12.77
CA ALA A 39 -9.43 11.65 -11.68
C ALA A 39 -8.88 12.40 -10.46
N GLY A 40 -7.91 13.29 -10.64
CA GLY A 40 -7.35 14.14 -9.60
C GLY A 40 -8.42 14.98 -8.90
N ASP A 41 -9.27 15.66 -9.65
CA ASP A 41 -10.40 16.44 -9.15
C ASP A 41 -11.38 15.59 -8.32
N ARG A 42 -11.70 14.39 -8.78
CA ARG A 42 -12.58 13.46 -8.06
C ARG A 42 -11.96 12.97 -6.76
N LEU A 43 -10.69 12.60 -6.78
CA LEU A 43 -9.96 12.11 -5.61
C LEU A 43 -9.76 13.20 -4.54
N GLN A 44 -9.66 14.47 -4.95
CA GLN A 44 -9.60 15.61 -4.01
C GLN A 44 -10.96 15.91 -3.35
N ARG A 45 -12.05 15.78 -4.10
CA ARG A 45 -13.41 16.16 -3.64
C ARG A 45 -14.16 15.03 -2.95
N SER A 46 -13.76 13.79 -3.12
CA SER A 46 -14.49 12.63 -2.64
C SER A 46 -13.55 11.54 -2.14
N LEU A 47 -13.94 10.86 -1.07
CA LEU A 47 -13.23 9.68 -0.59
C LEU A 47 -13.60 8.49 -1.47
N TYR A 48 -12.59 7.85 -2.03
CA TYR A 48 -12.69 6.56 -2.70
C TYR A 48 -11.91 5.52 -1.89
N ASP A 49 -12.33 4.26 -1.98
CA ASP A 49 -11.68 3.14 -1.31
C ASP A 49 -10.82 2.35 -2.31
N GLY A 50 -11.18 2.42 -3.58
CA GLY A 50 -10.51 1.69 -4.65
C GLY A 50 -10.44 2.44 -5.97
N LEU A 51 -9.44 2.08 -6.77
CA LEU A 51 -9.16 2.64 -8.09
C LEU A 51 -8.97 1.49 -9.08
N LEU A 52 -9.67 1.54 -10.23
CA LEU A 52 -9.33 0.76 -11.43
C LEU A 52 -8.72 1.74 -12.43
N LEU A 53 -7.46 1.53 -12.80
CA LEU A 53 -6.67 2.49 -13.55
C LEU A 53 -6.10 1.89 -14.82
N ASP A 54 -6.35 2.50 -15.98
CA ASP A 54 -5.49 2.28 -17.14
C ASP A 54 -4.18 3.05 -16.99
N LEU A 55 -3.09 2.42 -17.45
CA LEU A 55 -1.76 3.02 -17.43
C LEU A 55 -1.49 3.93 -18.65
N ASN A 56 -2.31 3.84 -19.69
CA ASN A 56 -2.22 4.70 -20.87
C ASN A 56 -3.49 5.53 -21.00
N LEU A 57 -3.40 6.80 -20.69
CA LEU A 57 -4.53 7.73 -20.68
C LEU A 57 -4.28 8.84 -21.68
N GLY A 58 -4.63 8.58 -22.98
CA GLY A 58 -4.46 9.58 -24.03
C GLY A 58 -3.01 9.98 -24.31
N GLY A 59 -2.04 9.12 -24.00
CA GLY A 59 -0.61 9.40 -24.09
C GLY A 59 0.02 9.88 -22.78
N GLU A 60 -0.78 10.14 -21.75
CA GLU A 60 -0.28 10.41 -20.40
C GLU A 60 0.00 9.11 -19.63
N ASP A 61 1.03 9.13 -18.79
CA ASP A 61 1.42 7.96 -18.03
C ASP A 61 0.62 7.82 -16.73
N GLY A 62 -0.29 6.86 -16.69
CA GLY A 62 -1.11 6.54 -15.50
C GLY A 62 -0.29 6.21 -14.24
N PHE A 63 1.02 5.95 -14.36
CA PHE A 63 1.89 5.77 -13.20
C PHE A 63 2.02 7.01 -12.33
N ASP A 64 1.81 8.21 -12.87
CA ASP A 64 1.81 9.44 -12.07
C ASP A 64 0.62 9.46 -11.12
N LEU A 65 -0.57 9.08 -11.61
CA LEU A 65 -1.74 8.91 -10.75
C LEU A 65 -1.58 7.72 -9.80
N LEU A 66 -0.98 6.61 -10.26
CA LEU A 66 -0.71 5.45 -9.43
C LEU A 66 0.20 5.80 -8.26
N ARG A 67 1.27 6.57 -8.48
CA ARG A 67 2.15 7.05 -7.40
C ARG A 67 1.41 7.92 -6.38
N GLN A 68 0.52 8.78 -6.84
CA GLN A 68 -0.34 9.59 -5.97
C GLN A 68 -1.38 8.74 -5.24
N ALA A 69 -2.00 7.76 -5.91
CA ALA A 69 -2.99 6.86 -5.35
C ALA A 69 -2.39 5.95 -4.27
N VAL A 70 -1.18 5.43 -4.51
CA VAL A 70 -0.45 4.59 -3.53
C VAL A 70 0.09 5.42 -2.35
N ALA A 71 0.36 6.71 -2.55
CA ALA A 71 0.58 7.65 -1.45
C ALA A 71 -0.73 8.01 -0.70
N GLY A 72 -1.89 7.77 -1.33
CA GLY A 72 -3.23 7.90 -0.76
C GLY A 72 -3.70 6.61 -0.08
N ARG A 73 -4.96 6.62 0.38
CA ARG A 73 -5.61 5.49 1.06
C ARG A 73 -6.36 4.55 0.10
N TYR A 74 -5.98 4.50 -1.17
CA TYR A 74 -6.72 3.77 -2.19
C TYR A 74 -6.05 2.45 -2.52
N HIS A 75 -6.85 1.38 -2.59
CA HIS A 75 -6.40 0.15 -3.21
C HIS A 75 -6.50 0.29 -4.73
N CYS A 76 -5.43 0.00 -5.45
CA CYS A 76 -5.40 0.14 -6.90
C CYS A 76 -5.35 -1.22 -7.60
N VAL A 77 -6.19 -1.38 -8.62
CA VAL A 77 -6.12 -2.44 -9.62
C VAL A 77 -5.80 -1.77 -10.95
N VAL A 78 -4.77 -2.23 -11.63
CA VAL A 78 -4.44 -1.77 -12.99
C VAL A 78 -5.22 -2.60 -14.00
N VAL A 79 -5.80 -1.93 -15.02
CA VAL A 79 -6.49 -2.56 -16.15
C VAL A 79 -5.87 -2.03 -17.42
N SER A 80 -4.93 -2.73 -18.04
CA SER A 80 -4.17 -2.19 -19.17
C SER A 80 -3.85 -3.23 -20.26
N ALA A 81 -3.65 -2.75 -21.49
CA ALA A 81 -3.17 -3.57 -22.60
C ALA A 81 -1.64 -3.85 -22.50
N HIS A 82 -0.93 -3.06 -21.72
CA HIS A 82 0.53 -3.10 -21.56
C HIS A 82 0.94 -4.09 -20.47
N HIS A 83 0.84 -5.40 -20.75
CA HIS A 83 1.17 -6.46 -19.78
C HIS A 83 2.66 -6.51 -19.44
N GLU A 84 3.55 -5.98 -20.27
CA GLU A 84 4.97 -5.80 -19.96
C GLU A 84 5.20 -4.84 -18.78
N ARG A 85 4.23 -3.95 -18.50
CA ARG A 85 4.26 -3.02 -17.37
C ARG A 85 3.68 -3.61 -16.07
N ALA A 86 3.19 -4.85 -16.09
CA ALA A 86 2.58 -5.49 -14.94
C ALA A 86 3.54 -5.57 -13.74
N LEU A 87 4.80 -5.96 -13.99
CA LEU A 87 5.81 -6.05 -12.94
C LEU A 87 6.01 -4.67 -12.28
N GLN A 88 6.17 -3.62 -13.08
CA GLN A 88 6.30 -2.25 -12.61
C GLN A 88 5.07 -1.80 -11.80
N ALA A 89 3.85 -2.17 -12.22
CA ALA A 89 2.65 -1.86 -11.47
C ALA A 89 2.65 -2.52 -10.08
N PHE A 90 3.02 -3.80 -9.99
CA PHE A 90 3.15 -4.50 -8.70
C PHE A 90 4.25 -3.89 -7.81
N GLU A 91 5.34 -3.41 -8.38
CA GLU A 91 6.38 -2.67 -7.65
C GLU A 91 5.84 -1.40 -6.99
N HIS A 92 4.86 -0.75 -7.63
CA HIS A 92 4.13 0.38 -7.07
C HIS A 92 3.02 -0.01 -6.07
N GLY A 93 2.88 -1.30 -5.74
CA GLY A 93 1.95 -1.76 -4.72
C GLY A 93 0.50 -1.84 -5.17
N VAL A 94 0.24 -2.11 -6.47
CA VAL A 94 -1.11 -2.40 -6.93
C VAL A 94 -1.59 -3.74 -6.37
N LEU A 95 -2.88 -3.80 -6.10
CA LEU A 95 -3.52 -5.00 -5.56
C LEU A 95 -3.63 -6.11 -6.61
N ASP A 96 -3.84 -5.73 -7.87
CA ASP A 96 -3.94 -6.67 -8.98
C ASP A 96 -3.70 -5.96 -10.33
N PHE A 97 -3.41 -6.76 -11.37
CA PHE A 97 -3.24 -6.32 -12.75
C PHE A 97 -4.15 -7.13 -13.67
N VAL A 98 -5.07 -6.48 -14.36
CA VAL A 98 -6.03 -7.07 -15.30
C VAL A 98 -5.63 -6.73 -16.73
N PRO A 99 -5.13 -7.69 -17.54
CA PRO A 99 -4.77 -7.41 -18.92
C PRO A 99 -6.02 -7.15 -19.80
N LYS A 100 -5.94 -6.19 -20.71
CA LYS A 100 -6.90 -6.00 -21.80
C LYS A 100 -6.50 -6.91 -23.00
N PRO A 101 -7.44 -7.61 -23.65
CA PRO A 101 -8.87 -7.72 -23.32
C PRO A 101 -9.12 -8.62 -22.09
N PHE A 102 -10.07 -8.22 -21.25
CA PHE A 102 -10.39 -8.93 -20.02
C PHE A 102 -11.72 -9.70 -20.13
N THR A 103 -11.79 -10.81 -19.40
CA THR A 103 -13.03 -11.57 -19.21
C THR A 103 -13.75 -11.13 -17.94
N ARG A 104 -15.03 -11.51 -17.81
CA ARG A 104 -15.84 -11.25 -16.62
C ARG A 104 -15.24 -11.90 -15.37
N GLU A 105 -14.74 -13.13 -15.53
CA GLU A 105 -14.14 -13.92 -14.46
C GLU A 105 -12.85 -13.25 -13.94
N ARG A 106 -11.99 -12.79 -14.87
CA ARG A 106 -10.73 -12.14 -14.49
C ARG A 106 -10.97 -10.81 -13.78
N LEU A 107 -11.90 -10.01 -14.29
CA LEU A 107 -12.29 -8.75 -13.65
C LEU A 107 -12.95 -9.00 -12.29
N GLY A 108 -13.78 -10.05 -12.19
CA GLY A 108 -14.44 -10.46 -10.95
C GLY A 108 -13.44 -10.78 -9.84
N LEU A 109 -12.40 -11.57 -10.15
CA LEU A 109 -11.33 -11.88 -9.20
C LEU A 109 -10.59 -10.63 -8.68
N ALA A 110 -10.30 -9.69 -9.58
CA ALA A 110 -9.64 -8.44 -9.20
C ALA A 110 -10.56 -7.55 -8.35
N LEU A 111 -11.85 -7.48 -8.72
CA LEU A 111 -12.84 -6.71 -7.99
C LEU A 111 -13.12 -7.31 -6.60
N ASP A 112 -13.19 -8.63 -6.47
CA ASP A 112 -13.36 -9.28 -5.16
C ASP A 112 -12.16 -9.01 -4.26
N ARG A 113 -10.93 -9.08 -4.78
CA ARG A 113 -9.73 -8.67 -4.05
C ARG A 113 -9.81 -7.22 -3.57
N LEU A 114 -10.28 -6.32 -4.45
CA LEU A 114 -10.45 -4.90 -4.13
C LEU A 114 -11.51 -4.69 -3.04
N LEU A 115 -12.64 -5.38 -3.13
CA LEU A 115 -13.73 -5.33 -2.16
C LEU A 115 -13.34 -5.93 -0.80
N ASP A 116 -12.55 -7.00 -0.82
CA ASP A 116 -12.05 -7.63 0.39
C ASP A 116 -10.95 -6.81 1.04
N ALA A 117 -10.04 -6.23 0.26
CA ALA A 117 -8.99 -5.34 0.78
C ALA A 117 -9.58 -4.12 1.50
N ALA A 118 -10.71 -3.59 1.05
CA ALA A 118 -11.41 -2.49 1.73
C ALA A 118 -12.13 -2.92 3.02
N ARG A 119 -12.49 -4.20 3.16
CA ARG A 119 -13.04 -4.78 4.39
C ARG A 119 -11.95 -5.15 5.39
N TYR A 120 -10.84 -5.65 4.89
CA TYR A 120 -9.62 -5.87 5.66
C TYR A 120 -8.86 -4.55 5.72
N ARG A 121 -8.57 -4.09 6.92
CA ARG A 121 -7.74 -2.90 7.19
C ARG A 121 -6.51 -2.88 6.27
N PRO A 122 -5.96 -1.70 5.89
CA PRO A 122 -4.72 -1.62 5.12
C PRO A 122 -3.66 -2.52 5.78
N GLY A 123 -3.12 -3.50 5.04
CA GLY A 123 -2.16 -4.40 5.65
C GLY A 123 -2.00 -5.80 5.07
N LEU A 124 -2.41 -6.07 3.85
CA LEU A 124 -2.13 -7.36 3.19
C LEU A 124 -0.94 -7.31 2.22
N ALA A 125 -0.13 -6.26 2.23
CA ALA A 125 1.16 -6.31 1.56
C ALA A 125 1.97 -7.45 2.20
N ARG A 126 2.30 -8.47 1.43
CA ARG A 126 3.21 -9.56 1.83
C ARG A 126 4.66 -9.19 1.55
N TYR A 127 4.88 -8.34 0.56
CA TYR A 127 6.18 -7.95 0.08
C TYR A 127 6.29 -6.43 -0.01
N ILE A 128 7.50 -5.91 0.16
CA ILE A 128 7.89 -4.54 -0.15
C ILE A 128 8.94 -4.57 -1.26
N GLY A 129 8.76 -3.74 -2.28
CA GLY A 129 9.69 -3.64 -3.41
C GLY A 129 10.89 -2.76 -3.06
N ILE A 130 12.10 -3.23 -3.31
CA ILE A 130 13.35 -2.49 -3.14
C ILE A 130 13.95 -2.21 -4.51
N TRP A 131 14.13 -0.95 -4.84
CA TRP A 131 14.76 -0.53 -6.09
C TRP A 131 16.27 -0.77 -6.06
N ARG A 132 16.81 -1.35 -7.13
CA ARG A 132 18.23 -1.55 -7.34
C ARG A 132 18.59 -1.18 -8.78
N ALA A 133 19.84 -0.85 -9.04
CA ALA A 133 20.33 -0.48 -10.38
C ALA A 133 20.07 -1.54 -11.48
N LYS A 134 19.84 -2.80 -11.11
CA LYS A 134 19.59 -3.94 -12.03
C LYS A 134 18.17 -4.51 -11.94
N GLY A 135 17.22 -3.78 -11.35
CA GLY A 135 15.82 -4.23 -11.17
C GLY A 135 15.34 -4.11 -9.75
N THR A 136 14.10 -4.58 -9.50
CA THR A 136 13.49 -4.54 -8.18
C THR A 136 13.59 -5.90 -7.51
N SER A 137 14.01 -5.92 -6.25
CA SER A 137 13.92 -7.10 -5.39
C SER A 137 12.72 -6.98 -4.46
N LEU A 138 12.04 -8.09 -4.23
CA LEU A 138 10.94 -8.18 -3.27
C LEU A 138 11.48 -8.65 -1.92
N VAL A 139 11.15 -7.91 -0.86
CA VAL A 139 11.45 -8.28 0.52
C VAL A 139 10.14 -8.70 1.19
N GLU A 140 10.12 -9.88 1.79
CA GLU A 140 8.95 -10.35 2.52
C GLU A 140 8.79 -9.54 3.82
N LEU A 141 7.62 -8.96 4.05
CA LEU A 141 7.36 -8.13 5.23
C LEU A 141 7.44 -8.91 6.53
N ALA A 142 7.27 -10.24 6.47
CA ALA A 142 7.51 -11.13 7.60
C ALA A 142 8.98 -11.13 8.07
N ASP A 143 9.93 -10.83 7.17
CA ASP A 143 11.35 -10.77 7.48
C ASP A 143 11.81 -9.36 7.91
N VAL A 144 10.93 -8.36 7.81
CA VAL A 144 11.25 -6.99 8.20
C VAL A 144 11.09 -6.82 9.71
N LEU A 145 12.17 -6.45 10.37
CA LEU A 145 12.23 -6.18 11.80
C LEU A 145 11.68 -4.79 12.15
N CYS A 146 12.20 -3.78 11.45
CA CYS A 146 11.81 -2.38 11.61
C CYS A 146 12.16 -1.59 10.35
N ILE A 147 11.58 -0.40 10.23
CA ILE A 147 11.90 0.57 9.18
C ILE A 147 12.28 1.88 9.83
N ARG A 148 13.42 2.45 9.47
CA ARG A 148 13.95 3.70 10.03
C ARG A 148 14.00 4.79 8.98
N ALA A 149 13.77 6.04 9.40
CA ALA A 149 14.01 7.19 8.53
C ALA A 149 15.53 7.38 8.32
N ASP A 150 15.91 7.60 7.08
CA ASP A 150 17.27 7.96 6.66
C ASP A 150 17.21 9.11 5.64
N GLY A 151 17.15 10.35 6.13
CA GLY A 151 16.91 11.52 5.30
C GLY A 151 15.55 11.43 4.57
N ASP A 152 15.58 11.52 3.25
CA ASP A 152 14.42 11.38 2.37
C ASP A 152 14.04 9.93 2.08
N TYR A 153 14.88 8.98 2.51
CA TYR A 153 14.72 7.53 2.32
C TYR A 153 14.27 6.83 3.60
N SER A 154 13.96 5.55 3.48
CA SER A 154 13.73 4.67 4.62
C SER A 154 14.67 3.48 4.56
N GLU A 155 15.30 3.16 5.67
CA GLU A 155 16.12 1.96 5.84
C GLU A 155 15.24 0.81 6.35
N ILE A 156 15.06 -0.24 5.56
CA ILE A 156 14.35 -1.46 5.92
C ILE A 156 15.34 -2.42 6.57
N CYS A 157 15.21 -2.65 7.87
CA CYS A 157 16.08 -3.55 8.63
C CYS A 157 15.47 -4.95 8.66
N LEU A 158 16.23 -5.98 8.28
CA LEU A 158 15.79 -7.36 8.22
C LEU A 158 16.20 -8.16 9.46
N LEU A 159 15.52 -9.29 9.68
CA LEU A 159 15.81 -10.23 10.77
C LEU A 159 17.22 -10.80 10.72
N ASP A 160 17.76 -11.02 9.52
CA ASP A 160 19.10 -11.55 9.28
C ASP A 160 20.22 -10.52 9.47
N GLY A 161 19.88 -9.29 9.86
CA GLY A 161 20.81 -8.20 10.11
C GLY A 161 21.16 -7.36 8.87
N ARG A 162 20.73 -7.74 7.67
CA ARG A 162 20.85 -6.91 6.47
C ARG A 162 19.90 -5.72 6.55
N SER A 163 20.22 -4.67 5.80
CA SER A 163 19.32 -3.55 5.57
C SER A 163 19.25 -3.18 4.10
N GLU A 164 18.12 -2.62 3.70
CA GLU A 164 17.83 -2.19 2.33
C GLU A 164 17.29 -0.76 2.37
N LEU A 165 17.64 0.04 1.37
CA LEU A 165 17.12 1.41 1.24
C LEU A 165 15.86 1.40 0.37
N HIS A 166 14.87 2.16 0.81
CA HIS A 166 13.60 2.36 0.11
C HIS A 166 13.37 3.85 -0.13
N ASP A 167 12.88 4.21 -1.30
CA ASP A 167 12.69 5.59 -1.77
C ASP A 167 11.53 6.35 -1.13
N LYS A 168 10.66 5.66 -0.37
CA LYS A 168 9.52 6.30 0.31
C LYS A 168 9.85 6.66 1.74
N SER A 169 9.27 7.79 2.20
CA SER A 169 9.34 8.18 3.60
C SER A 169 8.55 7.24 4.51
N LEU A 170 8.88 7.21 5.81
CA LEU A 170 8.13 6.42 6.80
C LEU A 170 6.64 6.75 6.81
N THR A 171 6.25 8.00 6.57
CA THR A 171 4.86 8.43 6.55
C THR A 171 4.12 7.79 5.37
N ALA A 172 4.73 7.75 4.20
CA ALA A 172 4.17 7.07 3.03
C ALA A 172 4.08 5.55 3.25
N LEU A 173 5.10 4.95 3.86
CA LEU A 173 5.10 3.53 4.17
C LEU A 173 4.05 3.13 5.21
N THR A 174 3.77 3.96 6.21
CA THR A 174 2.75 3.68 7.23
C THR A 174 1.35 3.43 6.62
N VAL A 175 1.08 4.01 5.44
CA VAL A 175 -0.23 3.88 4.79
C VAL A 175 -0.40 2.52 4.11
N VAL A 176 0.69 1.94 3.60
CA VAL A 176 0.67 0.70 2.78
C VAL A 176 1.07 -0.55 3.56
N LEU A 177 1.73 -0.37 4.70
CA LEU A 177 2.20 -1.49 5.52
C LEU A 177 1.07 -2.14 6.33
N PRO A 178 1.19 -3.45 6.64
CA PRO A 178 0.31 -4.16 7.55
C PRO A 178 0.15 -3.47 8.91
N PRO A 179 -1.00 -3.67 9.61
CA PRO A 179 -1.23 -3.11 10.94
C PRO A 179 -0.21 -3.56 11.99
N ASP A 180 0.49 -4.67 11.73
CA ASP A 180 1.62 -5.10 12.56
C ASP A 180 2.80 -4.12 12.56
N PHE A 181 2.86 -3.18 11.57
CA PHE A 181 3.87 -2.13 11.52
C PHE A 181 3.38 -0.86 12.22
N VAL A 182 3.85 -0.66 13.42
CA VAL A 182 3.42 0.44 14.29
C VAL A 182 4.54 1.47 14.47
N ARG A 183 4.15 2.75 14.51
CA ARG A 183 5.09 3.84 14.81
C ARG A 183 5.54 3.76 16.28
N CYS A 184 6.79 3.41 16.53
CA CYS A 184 7.37 3.39 17.87
C CYS A 184 8.17 4.67 18.20
N HIS A 185 8.65 5.36 17.16
CA HIS A 185 9.41 6.61 17.31
C HIS A 185 9.15 7.52 16.10
N ARG A 186 9.41 8.84 16.23
CA ARG A 186 9.30 9.78 15.08
C ARG A 186 10.07 9.35 13.84
N SER A 187 11.12 8.54 14.02
CA SER A 187 12.00 8.02 12.96
C SER A 187 11.97 6.49 12.83
N CYS A 188 10.98 5.79 13.40
CA CYS A 188 10.97 4.33 13.36
C CYS A 188 9.57 3.74 13.37
N LEU A 189 9.32 2.81 12.42
CA LEU A 189 8.23 1.84 12.42
C LEU A 189 8.79 0.50 12.89
N VAL A 190 8.07 -0.22 13.73
CA VAL A 190 8.46 -1.54 14.22
C VAL A 190 7.45 -2.58 13.77
N ASN A 191 7.89 -3.77 13.40
CA ASN A 191 7.01 -4.91 13.19
C ASN A 191 6.74 -5.58 14.55
N LEU A 192 5.50 -5.50 15.02
CA LEU A 192 5.08 -6.02 16.32
C LEU A 192 5.29 -7.54 16.45
N ARG A 193 5.26 -8.28 15.35
CA ARG A 193 5.52 -9.74 15.34
C ARG A 193 6.90 -10.11 15.84
N HIS A 194 7.84 -9.18 15.79
CA HIS A 194 9.24 -9.36 16.19
C HIS A 194 9.59 -8.64 17.49
N VAL A 195 8.62 -8.08 18.18
CA VAL A 195 8.84 -7.48 19.51
C VAL A 195 8.84 -8.57 20.58
N ARG A 196 9.89 -8.62 21.41
CA ARG A 196 9.96 -9.51 22.58
C ARG A 196 9.42 -8.83 23.83
N SER A 197 9.81 -7.58 24.06
CA SER A 197 9.45 -6.87 25.27
C SER A 197 9.57 -5.37 25.11
N LEU A 198 8.79 -4.64 25.93
CA LEU A 198 8.89 -3.19 26.09
C LEU A 198 9.48 -2.91 27.47
N HIS A 199 10.56 -2.14 27.53
CA HIS A 199 11.25 -1.78 28.74
C HIS A 199 11.10 -0.31 29.08
N THR A 200 11.12 -0.02 30.39
CA THR A 200 11.13 1.31 30.95
C THR A 200 12.38 1.50 31.80
N GLY A 201 13.11 2.55 31.53
CA GLY A 201 14.30 2.92 32.32
C GLY A 201 14.13 4.19 33.10
N SER A 202 15.20 4.61 33.75
CA SER A 202 15.25 5.87 34.51
C SER A 202 15.00 7.09 33.60
N GLY A 203 14.28 8.11 34.10
CA GLY A 203 14.00 9.32 33.36
C GLY A 203 12.98 9.16 32.22
N SER A 204 12.03 8.21 32.34
CA SER A 204 10.98 7.96 31.33
C SER A 204 11.56 7.65 29.95
N ARG A 205 12.63 6.89 29.91
CA ARG A 205 13.15 6.31 28.67
C ARG A 205 12.47 4.97 28.42
N TYR A 206 12.06 4.74 27.17
CA TYR A 206 11.39 3.52 26.77
C TYR A 206 12.12 2.93 25.56
N TRP A 207 12.22 1.60 25.51
CA TRP A 207 12.77 0.89 24.37
C TRP A 207 12.12 -0.48 24.19
N LEU A 208 12.08 -0.93 22.94
CA LEU A 208 11.66 -2.27 22.58
C LEU A 208 12.88 -3.16 22.44
N VAL A 209 12.79 -4.40 22.92
CA VAL A 209 13.75 -5.45 22.61
C VAL A 209 13.16 -6.33 21.52
N MET A 210 13.87 -6.46 20.41
CA MET A 210 13.44 -7.20 19.24
C MET A 210 13.86 -8.68 19.31
N ALA A 211 13.27 -9.51 18.44
CA ALA A 211 13.55 -10.96 18.39
C ALA A 211 15.02 -11.29 18.17
N ASN A 212 15.75 -10.46 17.45
CA ASN A 212 17.19 -10.61 17.21
C ASN A 212 18.08 -9.95 18.30
N GLY A 213 17.49 -9.47 19.40
CA GLY A 213 18.18 -8.79 20.50
C GLY A 213 18.48 -7.31 20.28
N LYS A 214 18.12 -6.74 19.12
CA LYS A 214 18.30 -5.30 18.86
C LYS A 214 17.36 -4.47 19.72
N GLU A 215 17.84 -3.35 20.24
CA GLU A 215 17.04 -2.39 20.99
C GLU A 215 16.62 -1.23 20.10
N LEU A 216 15.34 -0.85 20.17
CA LEU A 216 14.78 0.28 19.43
C LEU A 216 14.21 1.31 20.40
N PRO A 217 14.53 2.61 20.24
CA PRO A 217 13.98 3.64 21.11
C PRO A 217 12.47 3.81 20.87
N VAL A 218 11.73 4.09 21.94
CA VAL A 218 10.30 4.40 21.89
C VAL A 218 10.08 5.85 22.30
N GLY A 219 9.40 6.61 21.43
CA GLY A 219 8.98 7.96 21.75
C GLY A 219 7.85 7.99 22.78
N ARG A 220 7.88 8.89 23.73
CA ARG A 220 6.88 8.99 24.82
C ARG A 220 5.43 9.01 24.32
N ALA A 221 5.18 9.68 23.19
CA ALA A 221 3.86 9.76 22.57
C ALA A 221 3.34 8.41 22.03
N HIS A 222 4.21 7.45 21.81
CA HIS A 222 3.87 6.14 21.22
C HIS A 222 3.72 5.02 22.26
N VAL A 223 4.12 5.25 23.51
CA VAL A 223 4.14 4.21 24.57
C VAL A 223 2.73 3.65 24.84
N ALA A 224 1.72 4.53 24.98
CA ALA A 224 0.35 4.10 25.28
C ALA A 224 -0.21 3.22 24.15
N GLY A 225 -0.02 3.61 22.89
CA GLY A 225 -0.44 2.82 21.73
C GLY A 225 0.24 1.46 21.68
N LEU A 226 1.56 1.43 21.87
CA LEU A 226 2.32 0.17 21.87
C LEU A 226 1.92 -0.78 22.99
N ARG A 227 1.61 -0.29 24.20
CA ARG A 227 1.10 -1.13 25.29
C ARG A 227 -0.22 -1.79 24.92
N GLY A 228 -1.15 -1.03 24.31
CA GLY A 228 -2.42 -1.56 23.84
C GLY A 228 -2.25 -2.63 22.75
N GLU A 229 -1.39 -2.38 21.77
CA GLU A 229 -1.14 -3.34 20.66
C GLU A 229 -0.40 -4.61 21.15
N LEU A 230 0.47 -4.51 22.14
CA LEU A 230 1.23 -5.64 22.70
C LEU A 230 0.46 -6.36 23.82
N ALA A 231 -0.77 -5.92 24.15
CA ALA A 231 -1.58 -6.44 25.27
C ALA A 231 -0.77 -6.47 26.60
N LEU A 232 0.09 -5.46 26.81
CA LEU A 232 0.86 -5.29 28.05
C LEU A 232 0.08 -4.35 28.98
N GLU A 233 -0.28 -4.84 30.16
CA GLU A 233 -0.85 -4.02 31.26
C GLU A 233 0.15 -3.00 31.81
#